data_6bd8b2beba929393ca5a5b24cd91174d
#
_entry.id   6bd8b2beba929393ca5a5b24cd91174d
#
_cell.length_a   1.000
_cell.length_b   1.000
_cell.length_c   1.000
_cell.angle_alpha   90.00
_cell.angle_beta   90.00
_cell.angle_gamma   90.00
#
_symmetry.space_group_name_H-M   'P 1'
#
loop_
_entity.id
_entity.type
_entity.pdbx_description
1 polymer ?
#
loop_
_entity_poly.entity_id
_entity_poly.type
_entity_poly.pdbx_seq_one_letter_code
_entity_poly.pdbx_strand_id
1 'polypeptide(L)'
;VAGSAVLIQAPEDITSLDELDLPDGVELTEIGNSAFKGCIDLILAELPETVTKVGRNAFSQCEKLEGVISYAPDYIYIGQDAFVGLRYMAFNTGYLDLEDPLMARDTLTYVTSACLLDETAARYAIGCGDAIVLGDTEETRPLVFGLDGDDTYLLNGTTDFSGEIQAPEGRVITYVIRGALQDCQGEFTLPAEVAEHIRAIQSAAFKNSGLTGTVEFSDDLFQIGSDAFIGCVDLTEVKFSNPASDLGDADPGLSVDPYAFARTGLTEIEFPEDLRSVGYSAFEDTDMQSITFTGENVPLLTYPGRGTFYSFGVETEGLVQLEGAAAENEDAYVDVWKYSIQGYESDDEIESNIYYTVFKCGCK
;
A
#
# COMPACT_ATOMS: atom_id res chain seq x y z
N VAL A 1 29.23 -32.59 8.67
CA VAL A 1 29.46 -31.18 8.36
C VAL A 1 28.88 -30.96 6.96
N ALA A 2 27.84 -30.12 6.85
CA ALA A 2 27.30 -29.76 5.54
C ALA A 2 28.41 -29.13 4.69
N GLY A 3 28.48 -29.48 3.42
CA GLY A 3 29.37 -28.83 2.47
C GLY A 3 28.82 -27.46 2.11
N SER A 4 29.69 -26.49 1.79
CA SER A 4 29.28 -25.19 1.28
C SER A 4 29.48 -25.11 -0.23
N ALA A 5 28.57 -24.47 -0.96
CA ALA A 5 28.64 -24.28 -2.39
C ALA A 5 28.60 -22.78 -2.76
N VAL A 6 29.31 -22.47 -3.81
CA VAL A 6 29.23 -21.19 -4.53
C VAL A 6 28.58 -21.47 -5.87
N LEU A 7 27.43 -20.83 -6.12
CA LEU A 7 26.80 -20.90 -7.44
C LEU A 7 27.59 -20.05 -8.44
N ILE A 8 28.07 -20.66 -9.49
CA ILE A 8 28.85 -19.99 -10.55
C ILE A 8 27.94 -19.57 -11.70
N GLN A 9 27.00 -20.42 -12.08
CA GLN A 9 26.06 -20.18 -13.18
C GLN A 9 24.76 -20.95 -12.93
N ALA A 10 23.64 -20.26 -12.98
CA ALA A 10 22.31 -20.86 -12.98
C ALA A 10 21.86 -21.24 -14.40
N PRO A 11 20.91 -22.20 -14.54
CA PRO A 11 20.19 -22.41 -15.80
C PRO A 11 19.47 -21.12 -16.23
N GLU A 12 19.43 -20.83 -17.54
CA GLU A 12 18.79 -19.60 -18.05
C GLU A 12 17.26 -19.60 -17.91
N ASP A 13 16.64 -20.78 -17.83
CA ASP A 13 15.22 -21.03 -17.74
C ASP A 13 14.68 -21.20 -16.30
N ILE A 14 15.53 -20.92 -15.30
CA ILE A 14 15.15 -21.03 -13.88
C ILE A 14 14.09 -19.99 -13.51
N THR A 15 13.08 -20.43 -12.79
CA THR A 15 12.00 -19.56 -12.30
C THR A 15 12.04 -19.32 -10.78
N SER A 16 12.71 -20.21 -10.04
CA SER A 16 12.93 -20.13 -8.59
C SER A 16 14.30 -20.67 -8.22
N LEU A 17 14.91 -20.14 -7.16
CA LEU A 17 16.16 -20.68 -6.61
C LEU A 17 16.01 -22.10 -6.07
N ASP A 18 14.81 -22.52 -5.72
CA ASP A 18 14.51 -23.89 -5.25
C ASP A 18 14.73 -24.97 -6.32
N GLU A 19 14.78 -24.54 -7.61
CA GLU A 19 15.07 -25.45 -8.73
C GLU A 19 16.56 -25.79 -8.88
N LEU A 20 17.43 -25.17 -8.06
CA LEU A 20 18.86 -25.45 -8.10
C LEU A 20 19.13 -26.87 -7.57
N ASP A 21 19.67 -27.73 -8.43
CA ASP A 21 20.06 -29.09 -8.09
C ASP A 21 21.40 -29.08 -7.35
N LEU A 22 21.34 -28.98 -6.02
CA LEU A 22 22.51 -29.05 -5.16
C LEU A 22 22.77 -30.51 -4.71
N PRO A 23 24.04 -30.94 -4.63
CA PRO A 23 24.37 -32.26 -4.12
C PRO A 23 23.89 -32.46 -2.68
N ASP A 24 23.53 -33.71 -2.33
CA ASP A 24 23.07 -34.07 -0.99
C ASP A 24 24.02 -33.56 0.11
N GLY A 25 23.47 -32.82 1.08
CA GLY A 25 24.20 -32.27 2.22
C GLY A 25 25.11 -31.07 1.87
N VAL A 26 24.90 -30.44 0.72
CA VAL A 26 25.57 -29.20 0.33
C VAL A 26 24.57 -28.06 0.41
N GLU A 27 24.97 -26.99 1.07
CA GLU A 27 24.17 -25.77 1.22
C GLU A 27 24.75 -24.65 0.33
N LEU A 28 23.89 -23.88 -0.33
CA LEU A 28 24.28 -22.69 -1.07
C LEU A 28 24.65 -21.59 -0.06
N THR A 29 25.91 -21.14 -0.11
CA THR A 29 26.41 -20.10 0.82
C THR A 29 26.83 -18.83 0.12
N GLU A 30 27.08 -18.89 -1.19
CA GLU A 30 27.48 -17.73 -1.99
C GLU A 30 26.89 -17.83 -3.40
N ILE A 31 26.34 -16.73 -3.90
CA ILE A 31 25.98 -16.52 -5.29
C ILE A 31 27.14 -15.76 -5.95
N GLY A 32 27.74 -16.38 -6.94
CA GLY A 32 28.94 -15.83 -7.64
C GLY A 32 28.60 -14.62 -8.52
N ASN A 33 29.64 -13.99 -9.03
CA ASN A 33 29.49 -12.89 -9.97
C ASN A 33 28.73 -13.33 -11.21
N SER A 34 27.69 -12.60 -11.60
CA SER A 34 26.86 -12.87 -12.78
C SER A 34 26.19 -14.26 -12.79
N ALA A 35 26.01 -14.90 -11.64
CA ALA A 35 25.55 -16.29 -11.55
C ALA A 35 24.14 -16.52 -12.13
N PHE A 36 23.24 -15.56 -12.03
CA PHE A 36 21.89 -15.60 -12.61
C PHE A 36 21.74 -14.65 -13.80
N LYS A 37 22.86 -14.23 -14.40
CA LYS A 37 22.79 -13.30 -15.52
C LYS A 37 21.94 -13.85 -16.67
N GLY A 38 20.88 -13.10 -17.05
CA GLY A 38 20.01 -13.46 -18.15
C GLY A 38 18.94 -14.51 -17.80
N CYS A 39 18.68 -14.79 -16.53
CA CYS A 39 17.55 -15.63 -16.10
C CYS A 39 16.25 -14.82 -16.25
N ILE A 40 15.71 -14.78 -17.47
CA ILE A 40 14.61 -13.89 -17.86
C ILE A 40 13.25 -14.28 -17.28
N ASP A 41 13.12 -15.49 -16.77
CA ASP A 41 11.85 -16.01 -16.22
C ASP A 41 11.79 -15.94 -14.68
N LEU A 42 12.89 -15.57 -14.03
CA LEU A 42 12.95 -15.37 -12.58
C LEU A 42 12.25 -14.07 -12.21
N ILE A 43 11.17 -14.17 -11.41
CA ILE A 43 10.37 -13.01 -10.97
C ILE A 43 10.80 -12.54 -9.58
N LEU A 44 11.06 -13.49 -8.67
CA LEU A 44 11.44 -13.24 -7.29
C LEU A 44 12.66 -14.11 -6.93
N ALA A 45 13.66 -13.51 -6.31
CA ALA A 45 14.82 -14.23 -5.81
C ALA A 45 14.72 -14.37 -4.28
N GLU A 46 14.41 -15.58 -3.81
CA GLU A 46 14.46 -15.94 -2.40
C GLU A 46 15.84 -16.50 -2.06
N LEU A 47 16.61 -15.74 -1.29
CA LEU A 47 17.96 -16.15 -0.88
C LEU A 47 17.87 -16.91 0.44
N PRO A 48 18.24 -18.22 0.47
CA PRO A 48 18.22 -19.01 1.69
C PRO A 48 19.02 -18.39 2.83
N GLU A 49 18.71 -18.76 4.06
CA GLU A 49 19.39 -18.26 5.27
C GLU A 49 20.91 -18.55 5.27
N THR A 50 21.35 -19.54 4.51
CA THR A 50 22.76 -19.90 4.36
C THR A 50 23.54 -19.00 3.42
N VAL A 51 22.86 -18.21 2.55
CA VAL A 51 23.53 -17.31 1.60
C VAL A 51 23.95 -16.05 2.31
N THR A 52 25.24 -15.87 2.47
CA THR A 52 25.86 -14.70 3.13
C THR A 52 26.55 -13.75 2.16
N LYS A 53 26.58 -14.11 0.86
CA LYS A 53 27.22 -13.28 -0.17
C LYS A 53 26.55 -13.41 -1.52
N VAL A 54 26.29 -12.26 -2.14
CA VAL A 54 25.85 -12.12 -3.52
C VAL A 54 26.90 -11.34 -4.31
N GLY A 55 27.41 -11.92 -5.38
CA GLY A 55 28.47 -11.34 -6.20
C GLY A 55 27.98 -10.20 -7.10
N ARG A 56 28.96 -9.51 -7.71
CA ARG A 56 28.68 -8.40 -8.64
C ARG A 56 27.89 -8.86 -9.85
N ASN A 57 26.92 -8.04 -10.28
CA ASN A 57 26.07 -8.32 -11.44
C ASN A 57 25.34 -9.68 -11.36
N ALA A 58 25.15 -10.23 -10.15
CA ALA A 58 24.68 -11.60 -9.97
C ALA A 58 23.34 -11.86 -10.69
N PHE A 59 22.43 -10.93 -10.68
CA PHE A 59 21.11 -11.01 -11.31
C PHE A 59 20.94 -10.01 -12.47
N SER A 60 22.03 -9.63 -13.12
CA SER A 60 21.97 -8.71 -14.26
C SER A 60 21.20 -9.31 -15.43
N GLN A 61 20.41 -8.50 -16.14
CA GLN A 61 19.61 -8.93 -17.30
C GLN A 61 18.50 -9.97 -16.95
N CYS A 62 18.07 -10.07 -15.71
CA CYS A 62 16.86 -10.79 -15.31
C CYS A 62 15.65 -9.86 -15.52
N GLU A 63 15.11 -9.85 -16.74
CA GLU A 63 14.15 -8.82 -17.18
C GLU A 63 12.83 -8.83 -16.41
N LYS A 64 12.42 -9.98 -15.85
CA LYS A 64 11.21 -10.13 -15.05
C LYS A 64 11.46 -10.06 -13.55
N LEU A 65 12.71 -9.94 -13.09
CA LEU A 65 13.00 -9.94 -11.67
C LEU A 65 12.56 -8.64 -11.02
N GLU A 66 11.55 -8.72 -10.17
CA GLU A 66 10.96 -7.58 -9.47
C GLU A 66 11.49 -7.38 -8.06
N GLY A 67 11.89 -8.45 -7.40
CA GLY A 67 12.30 -8.39 -6.01
C GLY A 67 13.31 -9.42 -5.59
N VAL A 68 13.95 -9.15 -4.46
CA VAL A 68 14.80 -10.11 -3.76
C VAL A 68 14.46 -10.10 -2.27
N ILE A 69 14.40 -11.29 -1.67
CA ILE A 69 14.29 -11.46 -0.23
C ILE A 69 15.45 -12.29 0.25
N SER A 70 16.14 -11.82 1.28
CA SER A 70 17.21 -12.58 1.94
C SER A 70 16.77 -12.98 3.34
N TYR A 71 16.96 -14.25 3.65
CA TYR A 71 16.70 -14.83 4.99
C TYR A 71 17.99 -15.03 5.79
N ALA A 72 19.12 -14.47 5.35
CA ALA A 72 20.40 -14.55 6.09
C ALA A 72 20.30 -13.82 7.45
N PRO A 73 20.34 -14.52 8.61
CA PRO A 73 19.97 -13.91 9.90
C PRO A 73 21.03 -12.95 10.45
N ASP A 74 22.31 -13.20 10.20
CA ASP A 74 23.40 -12.47 10.84
C ASP A 74 24.05 -11.42 9.94
N TYR A 75 24.36 -11.80 8.71
CA TYR A 75 25.14 -10.98 7.78
C TYR A 75 24.89 -11.38 6.33
N ILE A 76 24.77 -10.41 5.45
CA ILE A 76 24.82 -10.60 4.00
C ILE A 76 25.58 -9.47 3.33
N TYR A 77 26.50 -9.85 2.42
CA TYR A 77 27.18 -8.92 1.52
C TYR A 77 26.52 -8.93 0.14
N ILE A 78 26.25 -7.76 -0.40
CA ILE A 78 25.68 -7.56 -1.73
C ILE A 78 26.70 -6.79 -2.58
N GLY A 79 27.21 -7.44 -3.62
CA GLY A 79 28.15 -6.87 -4.57
C GLY A 79 27.53 -5.79 -5.45
N GLN A 80 28.40 -4.94 -6.03
CA GLN A 80 27.98 -3.87 -6.92
C GLN A 80 27.15 -4.40 -8.09
N ASP A 81 26.07 -3.70 -8.43
CA ASP A 81 25.13 -4.03 -9.51
C ASP A 81 24.57 -5.47 -9.43
N ALA A 82 24.60 -6.08 -8.24
CA ALA A 82 24.07 -7.43 -8.03
C ALA A 82 22.61 -7.53 -8.45
N PHE A 83 21.85 -6.49 -8.16
CA PHE A 83 20.43 -6.35 -8.49
C PHE A 83 20.22 -5.04 -9.24
N VAL A 84 19.78 -5.10 -10.46
CA VAL A 84 19.52 -3.92 -11.31
C VAL A 84 18.07 -3.95 -11.76
N GLY A 85 17.37 -2.82 -11.57
CA GLY A 85 16.00 -2.65 -12.02
C GLY A 85 14.95 -3.31 -11.11
N LEU A 86 15.31 -3.68 -9.89
CA LEU A 86 14.36 -4.22 -8.92
C LEU A 86 13.36 -3.18 -8.45
N ARG A 87 12.17 -3.65 -8.19
CA ARG A 87 11.14 -2.88 -7.51
C ARG A 87 11.41 -2.81 -6.00
N TYR A 88 11.86 -3.91 -5.39
CA TYR A 88 12.15 -3.97 -3.95
C TYR A 88 13.27 -4.95 -3.59
N MET A 89 13.87 -4.69 -2.43
CA MET A 89 14.79 -5.59 -1.72
C MET A 89 14.33 -5.72 -0.27
N ALA A 90 14.32 -6.93 0.27
CA ALA A 90 13.90 -7.21 1.63
C ALA A 90 14.93 -8.10 2.34
N PHE A 91 15.39 -7.68 3.52
CA PHE A 91 16.48 -8.33 4.22
C PHE A 91 16.13 -8.62 5.69
N ASN A 92 16.08 -9.92 6.03
CA ASN A 92 16.03 -10.43 7.39
C ASN A 92 17.44 -10.67 7.90
N THR A 93 18.16 -9.61 8.25
CA THR A 93 19.57 -9.77 8.61
C THR A 93 19.97 -8.82 9.74
N GLY A 94 20.89 -9.24 10.57
CA GLY A 94 21.49 -8.40 11.60
C GLY A 94 22.42 -7.34 11.03
N TYR A 95 23.05 -7.62 9.87
CA TYR A 95 23.92 -6.66 9.21
C TYR A 95 23.86 -6.81 7.69
N LEU A 96 23.53 -5.72 7.00
CA LEU A 96 23.53 -5.62 5.53
C LEU A 96 24.73 -4.81 5.06
N ASP A 97 25.61 -5.43 4.28
CA ASP A 97 26.81 -4.82 3.69
C ASP A 97 26.60 -4.66 2.18
N LEU A 98 26.34 -3.42 1.76
CA LEU A 98 26.20 -3.07 0.35
C LEU A 98 27.53 -2.53 -0.19
N GLU A 99 28.12 -3.17 -1.21
CA GLU A 99 29.32 -2.65 -1.88
C GLU A 99 29.05 -1.27 -2.49
N ASP A 100 27.84 -1.03 -3.00
CA ASP A 100 27.37 0.27 -3.43
C ASP A 100 26.12 0.65 -2.64
N PRO A 101 26.23 1.51 -1.60
CA PRO A 101 25.09 1.95 -0.79
C PRO A 101 23.98 2.67 -1.59
N LEU A 102 24.31 3.20 -2.78
CA LEU A 102 23.32 3.86 -3.63
C LEU A 102 22.34 2.89 -4.29
N MET A 103 22.62 1.58 -4.27
CA MET A 103 21.69 0.56 -4.77
C MET A 103 20.31 0.65 -4.08
N ALA A 104 20.26 1.03 -2.82
CA ALA A 104 19.01 1.18 -2.08
C ALA A 104 18.23 2.44 -2.47
N ARG A 105 18.81 3.36 -3.23
CA ARG A 105 18.22 4.67 -3.49
C ARG A 105 16.98 4.63 -4.37
N ASP A 106 17.04 3.84 -5.44
CA ASP A 106 16.00 3.79 -6.47
C ASP A 106 15.12 2.52 -6.34
N THR A 107 15.38 1.72 -5.31
CA THR A 107 14.68 0.47 -5.02
C THR A 107 14.10 0.54 -3.60
N LEU A 108 12.85 0.13 -3.42
CA LEU A 108 12.26 0.02 -2.08
C LEU A 108 13.02 -1.04 -1.28
N THR A 109 13.71 -0.61 -0.22
CA THR A 109 14.53 -1.50 0.60
C THR A 109 13.93 -1.62 1.98
N TYR A 110 13.52 -2.83 2.32
CA TYR A 110 12.96 -3.20 3.61
C TYR A 110 14.01 -3.99 4.40
N VAL A 111 14.14 -3.65 5.67
CA VAL A 111 15.05 -4.34 6.59
C VAL A 111 14.35 -4.60 7.90
N THR A 112 14.72 -5.65 8.61
CA THR A 112 14.25 -5.84 9.98
C THR A 112 14.74 -4.72 10.88
N SER A 113 14.07 -4.49 12.00
CA SER A 113 14.45 -3.46 12.97
C SER A 113 15.86 -3.61 13.51
N ALA A 114 16.39 -4.84 13.52
CA ALA A 114 17.74 -5.16 13.99
C ALA A 114 18.84 -4.95 12.94
N CYS A 115 18.47 -4.70 11.68
CA CYS A 115 19.44 -4.55 10.60
C CYS A 115 20.30 -3.28 10.74
N LEU A 116 21.60 -3.47 10.75
CA LEU A 116 22.58 -2.40 10.80
C LEU A 116 23.08 -2.10 9.39
N LEU A 117 22.74 -0.92 8.87
CA LEU A 117 23.18 -0.42 7.59
C LEU A 117 24.30 0.61 7.79
N ASP A 118 25.16 0.81 6.79
CA ASP A 118 25.99 2.00 6.78
C ASP A 118 25.11 3.28 6.71
N GLU A 119 25.69 4.44 7.08
CA GLU A 119 24.95 5.69 7.18
C GLU A 119 24.27 6.09 5.86
N THR A 120 24.83 5.70 4.73
CA THR A 120 24.30 6.06 3.40
C THR A 120 23.12 5.17 3.03
N ALA A 121 23.26 3.87 3.20
CA ALA A 121 22.20 2.91 2.92
C ALA A 121 21.01 3.07 3.87
N ALA A 122 21.26 3.35 5.16
CA ALA A 122 20.21 3.56 6.15
C ALA A 122 19.24 4.69 5.81
N ARG A 123 19.67 5.67 5.02
CA ARG A 123 18.79 6.78 4.58
C ARG A 123 17.71 6.36 3.60
N TYR A 124 17.91 5.24 2.91
CA TYR A 124 17.01 4.74 1.86
C TYR A 124 16.30 3.46 2.26
N ALA A 125 16.69 2.85 3.36
CA ALA A 125 16.07 1.64 3.87
C ALA A 125 14.93 1.96 4.85
N ILE A 126 13.90 1.13 4.84
CA ILE A 126 12.73 1.22 5.72
C ILE A 126 12.78 0.05 6.69
N GLY A 127 12.81 0.34 7.99
CA GLY A 127 12.59 -0.67 9.03
C GLY A 127 11.12 -1.13 9.01
N CYS A 128 10.91 -2.44 9.01
CA CYS A 128 9.58 -3.03 8.86
C CYS A 128 9.25 -4.10 9.92
N GLY A 129 9.81 -3.97 11.10
CA GLY A 129 9.53 -4.85 12.23
C GLY A 129 10.60 -5.90 12.50
N ASP A 130 10.18 -7.01 13.13
CA ASP A 130 11.09 -8.05 13.61
C ASP A 130 11.47 -9.06 12.54
N ALA A 131 10.60 -9.27 11.56
CA ALA A 131 10.84 -10.22 10.48
C ALA A 131 10.19 -9.77 9.15
N ILE A 132 10.74 -10.26 8.04
CA ILE A 132 10.18 -10.15 6.70
C ILE A 132 9.86 -11.56 6.23
N VAL A 133 8.65 -11.76 5.70
CA VAL A 133 8.18 -13.05 5.20
C VAL A 133 7.42 -12.88 3.90
N LEU A 134 7.32 -13.96 3.13
CA LEU A 134 6.46 -14.05 1.95
C LEU A 134 5.09 -14.61 2.32
N GLY A 135 4.13 -14.50 1.42
CA GLY A 135 2.88 -15.24 1.51
C GLY A 135 3.12 -16.76 1.52
N ASP A 136 2.24 -17.48 2.23
CA ASP A 136 2.43 -18.92 2.54
C ASP A 136 2.01 -19.85 1.38
N THR A 137 1.22 -19.34 0.43
CA THR A 137 0.74 -20.12 -0.71
C THR A 137 1.48 -19.71 -1.99
N GLU A 138 1.45 -20.57 -3.00
CA GLU A 138 2.03 -20.24 -4.32
C GLU A 138 1.40 -18.96 -4.92
N GLU A 139 0.11 -18.72 -4.68
CA GLU A 139 -0.63 -17.56 -5.17
C GLU A 139 -0.23 -16.28 -4.41
N THR A 140 -0.02 -16.35 -3.09
CA THR A 140 0.32 -15.19 -2.26
C THR A 140 1.82 -14.98 -2.09
N ARG A 141 2.66 -15.92 -2.51
CA ARG A 141 4.13 -15.83 -2.44
C ARG A 141 4.71 -14.54 -3.06
N PRO A 142 4.10 -13.95 -4.11
CA PRO A 142 4.54 -12.65 -4.63
C PRO A 142 4.35 -11.48 -3.66
N LEU A 143 3.59 -11.66 -2.56
CA LEU A 143 3.39 -10.64 -1.54
C LEU A 143 4.47 -10.73 -0.46
N VAL A 144 4.95 -9.57 -0.02
CA VAL A 144 5.99 -9.42 1.01
C VAL A 144 5.40 -8.75 2.23
N PHE A 145 5.61 -9.36 3.38
CA PHE A 145 5.08 -8.88 4.66
C PHE A 145 6.20 -8.57 5.65
N GLY A 146 6.00 -7.53 6.45
CA GLY A 146 6.77 -7.26 7.66
C GLY A 146 5.96 -7.68 8.89
N LEU A 147 6.64 -8.25 9.88
CA LEU A 147 6.04 -8.67 11.14
C LEU A 147 6.65 -7.87 12.28
N ASP A 148 5.82 -7.29 13.15
CA ASP A 148 6.25 -6.55 14.34
C ASP A 148 5.27 -6.83 15.49
N GLY A 149 5.65 -7.70 16.40
CA GLY A 149 4.75 -8.20 17.44
C GLY A 149 3.51 -8.84 16.84
N ASP A 150 2.33 -8.30 17.17
CA ASP A 150 1.04 -8.77 16.64
C ASP A 150 0.69 -8.10 15.29
N ASP A 151 1.35 -7.01 14.93
CA ASP A 151 1.10 -6.30 13.69
C ASP A 151 1.72 -7.00 12.47
N THR A 152 1.01 -6.93 11.34
CA THR A 152 1.47 -7.42 10.04
C THR A 152 1.29 -6.32 9.00
N TYR A 153 2.38 -6.00 8.33
CA TYR A 153 2.46 -4.96 7.32
C TYR A 153 2.53 -5.61 5.94
N LEU A 154 1.59 -5.31 5.05
CA LEU A 154 1.77 -5.61 3.63
C LEU A 154 2.78 -4.62 3.05
N LEU A 155 3.99 -5.09 2.78
CA LEU A 155 5.11 -4.26 2.35
C LEU A 155 5.15 -4.05 0.85
N ASN A 156 5.01 -5.12 0.09
CA ASN A 156 5.09 -5.06 -1.37
C ASN A 156 4.45 -6.29 -2.00
N GLY A 157 4.28 -6.22 -3.33
CA GLY A 157 3.89 -7.33 -4.18
C GLY A 157 4.46 -7.13 -5.58
N THR A 158 4.53 -8.19 -6.38
CA THR A 158 4.97 -8.08 -7.78
C THR A 158 3.95 -7.33 -8.63
N THR A 159 4.38 -6.73 -9.74
CA THR A 159 3.50 -5.95 -10.62
C THR A 159 2.46 -6.80 -11.35
N ASP A 160 2.63 -8.10 -11.37
CA ASP A 160 1.70 -9.07 -11.98
C ASP A 160 0.90 -9.88 -10.94
N PHE A 161 0.99 -9.53 -9.65
CA PHE A 161 0.19 -10.18 -8.59
C PHE A 161 -1.29 -10.21 -8.97
N SER A 162 -1.91 -11.37 -8.87
CA SER A 162 -3.34 -11.59 -9.15
C SER A 162 -3.95 -12.58 -8.16
N GLY A 163 -5.27 -12.50 -7.95
CA GLY A 163 -6.00 -13.35 -7.03
C GLY A 163 -6.45 -12.63 -5.77
N GLU A 164 -6.40 -13.26 -4.63
CA GLU A 164 -6.86 -12.68 -3.37
C GLU A 164 -5.67 -12.31 -2.48
N ILE A 165 -5.71 -11.10 -1.89
CA ILE A 165 -4.76 -10.74 -0.83
C ILE A 165 -5.10 -11.59 0.41
N GLN A 166 -4.12 -12.34 0.91
CA GLN A 166 -4.25 -13.14 2.12
C GLN A 166 -3.08 -12.85 3.05
N ALA A 167 -3.36 -12.85 4.35
CA ALA A 167 -2.33 -12.72 5.37
C ALA A 167 -1.53 -14.02 5.51
N PRO A 168 -0.27 -13.96 6.00
CA PRO A 168 0.47 -15.15 6.40
C PRO A 168 -0.27 -15.98 7.46
N GLU A 169 0.00 -17.29 7.53
CA GLU A 169 -0.69 -18.21 8.43
C GLU A 169 -0.70 -17.72 9.90
N GLY A 170 -1.88 -17.69 10.49
CA GLY A 170 -2.07 -17.25 11.86
C GLY A 170 -1.90 -15.74 12.10
N ARG A 171 -1.88 -14.95 11.05
CA ARG A 171 -1.75 -13.48 11.09
C ARG A 171 -2.96 -12.79 10.48
N VAL A 172 -3.10 -11.50 10.77
CA VAL A 172 -4.02 -10.58 10.11
C VAL A 172 -3.22 -9.36 9.60
N ILE A 173 -3.56 -8.84 8.43
CA ILE A 173 -2.91 -7.62 7.91
C ILE A 173 -3.48 -6.42 8.65
N THR A 174 -2.63 -5.71 9.38
CA THR A 174 -3.02 -4.51 10.15
C THR A 174 -2.67 -3.22 9.42
N TYR A 175 -1.66 -3.24 8.56
CA TYR A 175 -1.20 -2.07 7.81
C TYR A 175 -0.86 -2.43 6.36
N VAL A 176 -1.30 -1.57 5.43
CA VAL A 176 -0.82 -1.60 4.04
C VAL A 176 0.09 -0.39 3.85
N ILE A 177 1.36 -0.63 3.60
CA ILE A 177 2.33 0.46 3.57
C ILE A 177 2.37 1.19 2.22
N ARG A 178 3.10 2.28 2.21
CA ARG A 178 3.22 3.14 1.04
C ARG A 178 3.66 2.37 -0.20
N GLY A 179 2.85 2.44 -1.25
CA GLY A 179 3.15 1.88 -2.56
C GLY A 179 3.15 0.36 -2.63
N ALA A 180 2.61 -0.36 -1.64
CA ALA A 180 2.69 -1.82 -1.53
C ALA A 180 2.29 -2.56 -2.83
N LEU A 181 1.16 -2.20 -3.42
CA LEU A 181 0.68 -2.76 -4.69
C LEU A 181 0.50 -1.68 -5.76
N GLN A 182 1.29 -0.60 -5.67
CA GLN A 182 1.28 0.46 -6.68
C GLN A 182 1.67 -0.12 -8.04
N ASP A 183 0.94 0.30 -9.10
CA ASP A 183 1.15 -0.10 -10.49
C ASP A 183 1.07 -1.63 -10.73
N CYS A 184 0.48 -2.40 -9.79
CA CYS A 184 0.18 -3.81 -9.99
C CYS A 184 -0.90 -3.96 -11.07
N GLN A 185 -0.57 -4.66 -12.16
CA GLN A 185 -1.45 -4.81 -13.33
C GLN A 185 -2.27 -6.10 -13.30
N GLY A 186 -1.94 -7.04 -12.40
CA GLY A 186 -2.76 -8.22 -12.19
C GLY A 186 -4.09 -7.85 -11.55
N GLU A 187 -5.13 -8.59 -11.88
CA GLU A 187 -6.46 -8.43 -11.26
C GLU A 187 -6.48 -9.13 -9.91
N PHE A 188 -6.78 -8.39 -8.84
CA PHE A 188 -6.84 -8.94 -7.50
C PHE A 188 -7.95 -8.32 -6.65
N THR A 189 -8.28 -8.99 -5.55
CA THR A 189 -9.28 -8.56 -4.58
C THR A 189 -8.67 -8.39 -3.19
N LEU A 190 -9.29 -7.54 -2.38
CA LEU A 190 -9.03 -7.41 -0.95
C LEU A 190 -10.29 -7.93 -0.20
N PRO A 191 -10.28 -9.21 0.22
CA PRO A 191 -11.45 -9.82 0.87
C PRO A 191 -11.84 -9.12 2.17
N ALA A 192 -13.13 -9.14 2.52
CA ALA A 192 -13.64 -8.49 3.73
C ALA A 192 -12.96 -9.03 5.00
N GLU A 193 -12.71 -10.34 5.08
CA GLU A 193 -12.00 -10.97 6.20
C GLU A 193 -10.54 -10.52 6.38
N VAL A 194 -9.96 -9.88 5.36
CA VAL A 194 -8.64 -9.23 5.44
C VAL A 194 -8.80 -7.75 5.71
N ALA A 195 -9.70 -7.09 4.98
CA ALA A 195 -9.91 -5.65 5.07
C ALA A 195 -10.43 -5.22 6.44
N GLU A 196 -11.23 -6.04 7.12
CA GLU A 196 -11.77 -5.76 8.47
C GLU A 196 -10.70 -5.59 9.56
N HIS A 197 -9.48 -6.06 9.32
CA HIS A 197 -8.36 -5.95 10.27
C HIS A 197 -7.39 -4.80 9.94
N ILE A 198 -7.57 -4.15 8.79
CA ILE A 198 -6.68 -3.07 8.35
C ILE A 198 -6.99 -1.79 9.12
N ARG A 199 -5.98 -1.26 9.80
CA ARG A 199 -6.05 -0.03 10.59
C ARG A 199 -5.59 1.20 9.84
N ALA A 200 -4.64 1.05 8.90
CA ALA A 200 -4.22 2.14 8.04
C ALA A 200 -3.74 1.65 6.67
N ILE A 201 -4.11 2.41 5.64
CA ILE A 201 -3.62 2.28 4.28
C ILE A 201 -2.79 3.52 3.98
N GLN A 202 -1.50 3.33 3.77
CA GLN A 202 -0.58 4.45 3.53
C GLN A 202 -0.66 4.97 2.09
N SER A 203 0.03 6.10 1.85
CA SER A 203 -0.01 6.81 0.57
C SER A 203 0.34 5.91 -0.61
N ALA A 204 -0.42 6.00 -1.69
CA ALA A 204 -0.22 5.28 -2.95
C ALA A 204 -0.22 3.75 -2.84
N ALA A 205 -0.74 3.17 -1.75
CA ALA A 205 -0.67 1.73 -1.47
C ALA A 205 -1.18 0.85 -2.63
N PHE A 206 -2.29 1.24 -3.25
CA PHE A 206 -2.90 0.56 -4.39
C PHE A 206 -2.96 1.43 -5.65
N LYS A 207 -2.16 2.48 -5.72
CA LYS A 207 -2.17 3.43 -6.84
C LYS A 207 -2.03 2.74 -8.19
N ASN A 208 -2.96 3.05 -9.14
CA ASN A 208 -3.02 2.49 -10.50
C ASN A 208 -2.99 0.95 -10.53
N SER A 209 -3.56 0.29 -9.53
CA SER A 209 -3.55 -1.17 -9.44
C SER A 209 -4.80 -1.80 -10.01
N GLY A 210 -4.70 -3.10 -10.29
CA GLY A 210 -5.82 -3.95 -10.72
C GLY A 210 -6.72 -4.44 -9.56
N LEU A 211 -6.83 -3.66 -8.48
CA LEU A 211 -7.79 -3.95 -7.39
C LEU A 211 -9.23 -3.82 -7.91
N THR A 212 -10.01 -4.86 -7.72
CA THR A 212 -11.37 -4.96 -8.28
C THR A 212 -12.43 -5.16 -7.20
N GLY A 213 -13.67 -4.81 -7.56
CA GLY A 213 -14.87 -5.16 -6.80
C GLY A 213 -15.15 -4.28 -5.60
N THR A 214 -15.51 -4.91 -4.49
CA THR A 214 -15.92 -4.27 -3.24
C THR A 214 -14.83 -4.45 -2.19
N VAL A 215 -14.54 -3.41 -1.43
CA VAL A 215 -13.71 -3.48 -0.22
C VAL A 215 -14.57 -3.05 0.96
N GLU A 216 -14.58 -3.86 2.02
CA GLU A 216 -15.33 -3.57 3.25
C GLU A 216 -14.37 -3.48 4.44
N PHE A 217 -14.24 -2.27 4.98
CA PHE A 217 -13.40 -1.98 6.14
C PHE A 217 -14.20 -1.99 7.45
N SER A 218 -13.52 -2.28 8.55
CA SER A 218 -14.08 -2.10 9.89
C SER A 218 -13.90 -0.67 10.40
N ASP A 219 -14.44 -0.39 11.56
CA ASP A 219 -14.29 0.85 12.34
C ASP A 219 -12.88 1.05 12.92
N ASP A 220 -12.03 0.03 12.91
CA ASP A 220 -10.62 0.16 13.30
C ASP A 220 -9.77 0.93 12.27
N LEU A 221 -10.29 1.15 11.05
CA LEU A 221 -9.60 1.90 10.01
C LEU A 221 -9.58 3.39 10.32
N PHE A 222 -8.42 3.93 10.68
CA PHE A 222 -8.27 5.35 11.00
C PHE A 222 -7.66 6.20 9.88
N GLN A 223 -7.04 5.60 8.86
CA GLN A 223 -6.41 6.35 7.76
C GLN A 223 -6.50 5.65 6.41
N ILE A 224 -6.91 6.43 5.40
CA ILE A 224 -6.70 6.15 3.98
C ILE A 224 -5.80 7.26 3.43
N GLY A 225 -4.55 6.91 3.14
CA GLY A 225 -3.48 7.84 2.77
C GLY A 225 -3.66 8.49 1.39
N SER A 226 -2.89 9.53 1.12
CA SER A 226 -2.93 10.25 -0.15
C SER A 226 -2.67 9.32 -1.35
N ASP A 227 -3.44 9.46 -2.41
CA ASP A 227 -3.34 8.63 -3.63
C ASP A 227 -3.56 7.12 -3.38
N ALA A 228 -4.07 6.69 -2.23
CA ALA A 228 -4.07 5.28 -1.83
C ALA A 228 -4.72 4.36 -2.87
N PHE A 229 -5.84 4.75 -3.45
CA PHE A 229 -6.58 4.02 -4.48
C PHE A 229 -6.66 4.77 -5.82
N ILE A 230 -5.86 5.85 -6.00
CA ILE A 230 -5.93 6.63 -7.24
C ILE A 230 -5.72 5.74 -8.46
N GLY A 231 -6.66 5.79 -9.41
CA GLY A 231 -6.57 5.03 -10.64
C GLY A 231 -6.93 3.54 -10.54
N CYS A 232 -7.50 3.07 -9.40
CA CYS A 232 -8.10 1.74 -9.28
C CYS A 232 -9.47 1.75 -9.98
N VAL A 233 -9.48 1.71 -11.30
CA VAL A 233 -10.70 1.93 -12.11
C VAL A 233 -11.76 0.84 -11.93
N ASP A 234 -11.37 -0.35 -11.49
CA ASP A 234 -12.24 -1.49 -11.27
C ASP A 234 -12.67 -1.66 -9.79
N LEU A 235 -12.23 -0.77 -8.90
CA LEU A 235 -12.74 -0.63 -7.53
C LEU A 235 -14.09 0.09 -7.60
N THR A 236 -15.19 -0.67 -7.43
CA THR A 236 -16.55 -0.16 -7.67
C THR A 236 -17.34 0.15 -6.41
N GLU A 237 -16.93 -0.36 -5.26
CA GLU A 237 -17.62 -0.15 -4.00
C GLU A 237 -16.63 -0.16 -2.82
N VAL A 238 -16.82 0.79 -1.92
CA VAL A 238 -16.13 0.83 -0.61
C VAL A 238 -17.18 0.96 0.46
N LYS A 239 -17.14 0.06 1.42
CA LYS A 239 -18.00 0.02 2.59
C LYS A 239 -17.21 0.19 3.86
N PHE A 240 -17.85 0.80 4.85
CA PHE A 240 -17.36 0.86 6.22
C PHE A 240 -18.39 0.17 7.10
N SER A 241 -17.99 -0.91 7.78
CA SER A 241 -18.83 -1.50 8.82
C SER A 241 -18.94 -0.48 9.95
N ASN A 242 -20.13 -0.24 10.42
CA ASN A 242 -20.40 0.75 11.46
C ASN A 242 -20.81 0.06 12.80
N PRO A 243 -19.93 -0.68 13.48
CA PRO A 243 -20.07 -0.92 14.90
C PRO A 243 -19.49 0.28 15.64
N ALA A 244 -20.10 0.67 16.74
CA ALA A 244 -19.51 1.68 17.62
C ALA A 244 -18.13 1.18 18.05
N SER A 245 -17.08 1.95 17.74
CA SER A 245 -15.71 1.64 18.09
C SER A 245 -15.56 1.31 19.58
N ASP A 246 -14.97 0.16 19.90
CA ASP A 246 -14.65 -0.20 21.29
C ASP A 246 -13.50 0.65 21.87
N LEU A 247 -12.87 1.51 21.07
CA LEU A 247 -11.73 2.37 21.46
C LEU A 247 -12.18 3.57 22.32
N GLY A 248 -13.47 3.89 22.36
CA GLY A 248 -14.01 4.99 23.17
C GLY A 248 -13.34 6.33 22.82
N ASP A 249 -13.05 7.15 23.83
CA ASP A 249 -12.45 8.50 23.66
C ASP A 249 -11.04 8.49 23.02
N ALA A 250 -10.43 7.32 22.84
CA ALA A 250 -9.12 7.14 22.21
C ALA A 250 -9.19 6.86 20.70
N ASP A 251 -10.40 6.71 20.15
CA ASP A 251 -10.61 6.49 18.73
C ASP A 251 -10.11 7.69 17.92
N PRO A 252 -9.13 7.52 17.00
CA PRO A 252 -8.68 8.61 16.17
C PRO A 252 -9.71 9.05 15.13
N GLY A 253 -10.68 8.21 14.80
CA GLY A 253 -11.65 8.40 13.71
C GLY A 253 -11.00 8.33 12.32
N LEU A 254 -11.81 8.09 11.28
CA LEU A 254 -11.34 7.93 9.91
C LEU A 254 -10.89 9.25 9.30
N SER A 255 -9.68 9.25 8.74
CA SER A 255 -9.15 10.32 7.87
C SER A 255 -8.94 9.80 6.46
N VAL A 256 -9.53 10.48 5.47
CA VAL A 256 -9.32 10.25 4.05
C VAL A 256 -8.45 11.36 3.49
N ASP A 257 -7.27 11.01 3.00
CA ASP A 257 -6.28 11.98 2.54
C ASP A 257 -6.52 12.43 1.08
N PRO A 258 -5.79 13.46 0.58
CA PRO A 258 -5.96 13.96 -0.79
C PRO A 258 -5.82 12.89 -1.87
N TYR A 259 -6.69 12.97 -2.90
CA TYR A 259 -6.72 12.04 -4.06
C TYR A 259 -6.94 10.57 -3.71
N ALA A 260 -7.33 10.24 -2.50
CA ALA A 260 -7.37 8.86 -2.00
C ALA A 260 -8.17 7.91 -2.93
N PHE A 261 -9.28 8.34 -3.47
CA PHE A 261 -10.16 7.60 -4.38
C PHE A 261 -10.27 8.23 -5.78
N ALA A 262 -9.38 9.15 -6.14
CA ALA A 262 -9.45 9.78 -7.45
C ALA A 262 -9.31 8.74 -8.58
N ARG A 263 -10.07 8.92 -9.66
CA ARG A 263 -10.06 8.02 -10.83
C ARG A 263 -10.34 6.54 -10.50
N THR A 264 -11.18 6.28 -9.50
CA THR A 264 -11.74 4.95 -9.21
C THR A 264 -13.07 4.73 -9.92
N GLY A 265 -13.56 3.49 -9.92
CA GLY A 265 -14.88 3.14 -10.43
C GLY A 265 -16.02 3.39 -9.45
N LEU A 266 -15.78 4.12 -8.36
CA LEU A 266 -16.79 4.42 -7.35
C LEU A 266 -17.89 5.31 -7.90
N THR A 267 -19.15 4.96 -7.62
CA THR A 267 -20.33 5.77 -7.93
C THR A 267 -21.04 6.28 -6.69
N GLU A 268 -20.83 5.65 -5.56
CA GLU A 268 -21.37 6.05 -4.28
C GLU A 268 -20.42 5.69 -3.14
N ILE A 269 -20.52 6.41 -2.03
CA ILE A 269 -19.83 6.11 -0.79
C ILE A 269 -20.64 6.63 0.39
N GLU A 270 -20.76 5.81 1.44
CA GLU A 270 -21.30 6.18 2.73
C GLU A 270 -20.19 6.13 3.77
N PHE A 271 -19.92 7.26 4.41
CA PHE A 271 -18.89 7.38 5.42
C PHE A 271 -19.39 6.98 6.80
N PRO A 272 -18.52 6.39 7.65
CA PRO A 272 -18.85 6.06 9.03
C PRO A 272 -19.09 7.32 9.89
N GLU A 273 -19.73 7.15 11.04
CA GLU A 273 -20.09 8.25 11.95
C GLU A 273 -18.86 8.99 12.52
N ASP A 274 -17.71 8.33 12.60
CA ASP A 274 -16.45 8.83 13.16
C ASP A 274 -15.53 9.49 12.13
N LEU A 275 -16.03 9.75 10.90
CA LEU A 275 -15.24 10.43 9.87
C LEU A 275 -14.70 11.78 10.35
N ARG A 276 -13.38 11.94 10.36
CA ARG A 276 -12.68 13.15 10.81
C ARG A 276 -12.42 14.14 9.69
N SER A 277 -11.92 13.64 8.56
CA SER A 277 -11.51 14.53 7.47
C SER A 277 -11.60 13.86 6.11
N VAL A 278 -11.84 14.70 5.09
CA VAL A 278 -11.75 14.33 3.68
C VAL A 278 -10.80 15.30 2.98
N GLY A 279 -9.78 14.76 2.35
CA GLY A 279 -8.77 15.51 1.63
C GLY A 279 -9.28 16.11 0.31
N TYR A 280 -8.57 17.13 -0.18
CA TYR A 280 -8.91 17.73 -1.46
C TYR A 280 -8.79 16.73 -2.60
N SER A 281 -9.64 16.86 -3.61
CA SER A 281 -9.69 15.99 -4.79
C SER A 281 -9.79 14.49 -4.47
N ALA A 282 -10.30 14.13 -3.28
CA ALA A 282 -10.36 12.74 -2.84
C ALA A 282 -11.12 11.84 -3.82
N PHE A 283 -12.07 12.39 -4.57
CA PHE A 283 -12.88 11.69 -5.57
C PHE A 283 -12.75 12.30 -6.98
N GLU A 284 -11.62 12.94 -7.27
CA GLU A 284 -11.39 13.58 -8.57
C GLU A 284 -11.51 12.57 -9.72
N ASP A 285 -12.20 12.98 -10.80
CA ASP A 285 -12.39 12.16 -12.01
C ASP A 285 -13.07 10.79 -11.73
N THR A 286 -13.99 10.73 -10.79
CA THR A 286 -14.91 9.60 -10.56
C THR A 286 -16.29 9.88 -11.14
N ASP A 287 -17.09 8.82 -11.33
CA ASP A 287 -18.50 8.93 -11.72
C ASP A 287 -19.44 8.98 -10.50
N MET A 288 -19.00 9.64 -9.41
CA MET A 288 -19.76 9.72 -8.15
C MET A 288 -21.15 10.32 -8.35
N GLN A 289 -22.15 9.65 -7.81
CA GLN A 289 -23.55 10.06 -7.82
C GLN A 289 -24.05 10.40 -6.41
N SER A 290 -23.41 9.81 -5.37
CA SER A 290 -23.80 10.04 -3.99
C SER A 290 -22.61 9.92 -3.04
N ILE A 291 -22.51 10.88 -2.12
CA ILE A 291 -21.60 10.84 -0.96
C ILE A 291 -22.45 11.08 0.28
N THR A 292 -22.54 10.08 1.15
CA THR A 292 -23.38 10.12 2.35
C THR A 292 -22.54 10.31 3.61
N PHE A 293 -22.93 11.24 4.46
CA PHE A 293 -22.36 11.47 5.78
C PHE A 293 -23.41 11.11 6.83
N THR A 294 -23.01 10.36 7.84
CA THR A 294 -23.92 9.84 8.89
C THR A 294 -23.61 10.39 10.29
N GLY A 295 -22.38 10.89 10.52
CA GLY A 295 -21.90 11.31 11.84
C GLY A 295 -22.43 12.66 12.31
N GLU A 296 -22.53 12.86 13.63
CA GLU A 296 -22.88 14.13 14.25
C GLU A 296 -21.79 15.20 13.99
N ASN A 297 -20.53 14.78 13.97
CA ASN A 297 -19.39 15.67 13.79
C ASN A 297 -19.13 15.95 12.31
N VAL A 298 -19.05 17.24 11.97
CA VAL A 298 -18.72 17.65 10.61
C VAL A 298 -17.27 17.35 10.30
N PRO A 299 -16.96 16.55 9.27
CA PRO A 299 -15.58 16.25 8.93
C PRO A 299 -14.82 17.50 8.46
N LEU A 300 -13.53 17.56 8.79
CA LEU A 300 -12.66 18.62 8.29
C LEU A 300 -12.39 18.39 6.81
N LEU A 301 -12.76 19.35 5.96
CA LEU A 301 -12.35 19.36 4.55
C LEU A 301 -10.98 20.04 4.44
N THR A 302 -9.94 19.26 4.17
CA THR A 302 -8.57 19.79 4.09
C THR A 302 -8.34 20.48 2.77
N TYR A 303 -7.96 21.73 2.83
CA TYR A 303 -7.69 22.71 1.80
C TYR A 303 -8.95 23.45 1.29
N PRO A 304 -9.19 24.63 1.84
CA PRO A 304 -10.26 25.48 1.34
C PRO A 304 -9.91 26.00 -0.05
N GLY A 305 -10.85 25.93 -0.95
CA GLY A 305 -10.84 26.75 -2.15
C GLY A 305 -10.80 26.07 -3.51
N ARG A 306 -10.39 24.84 -3.63
CA ARG A 306 -10.55 24.07 -4.89
C ARG A 306 -10.40 22.58 -4.56
N GLY A 307 -11.51 21.83 -4.39
CA GLY A 307 -11.02 20.58 -4.62
C GLY A 307 -11.57 19.35 -4.03
N THR A 308 -12.10 19.26 -2.83
CA THR A 308 -12.64 17.97 -2.40
C THR A 308 -13.73 17.51 -3.38
N PHE A 309 -14.51 18.44 -3.89
CA PHE A 309 -15.63 18.19 -4.79
C PHE A 309 -15.53 18.93 -6.14
N TYR A 310 -14.44 19.63 -6.45
CA TYR A 310 -14.36 20.55 -7.60
C TYR A 310 -14.18 19.85 -8.94
N SER A 311 -13.60 18.69 -8.98
CA SER A 311 -13.23 18.02 -10.24
C SER A 311 -14.24 16.98 -10.70
N PHE A 312 -15.43 17.00 -10.16
CA PHE A 312 -16.41 15.98 -10.53
C PHE A 312 -16.92 16.07 -11.96
N GLY A 313 -16.66 17.13 -12.72
CA GLY A 313 -17.13 17.21 -14.10
C GLY A 313 -18.62 16.86 -14.31
N VAL A 314 -19.33 16.55 -13.23
CA VAL A 314 -20.70 16.07 -13.12
C VAL A 314 -21.52 17.20 -12.51
N GLU A 315 -22.78 17.30 -12.89
CA GLU A 315 -23.74 18.17 -12.18
C GLU A 315 -23.80 17.73 -10.72
N THR A 316 -23.29 18.57 -9.82
CA THR A 316 -23.11 18.29 -8.39
C THR A 316 -24.39 18.41 -7.58
N GLU A 317 -25.50 18.72 -8.25
CA GLU A 317 -26.82 18.83 -7.60
C GLU A 317 -27.25 17.47 -7.05
N GLY A 318 -27.32 17.35 -5.73
CA GLY A 318 -27.71 16.11 -5.07
C GLY A 318 -26.60 15.13 -4.77
N LEU A 319 -25.33 15.49 -4.98
CA LEU A 319 -24.20 14.62 -4.73
C LEU A 319 -24.03 14.25 -3.24
N VAL A 320 -24.20 15.24 -2.35
CA VAL A 320 -24.01 15.03 -0.91
C VAL A 320 -25.35 14.77 -0.22
N GLN A 321 -25.39 13.70 0.54
CA GLN A 321 -26.50 13.28 1.37
C GLN A 321 -26.11 13.38 2.85
N LEU A 322 -27.03 13.83 3.69
CA LEU A 322 -26.88 13.80 5.14
C LEU A 322 -27.93 12.86 5.71
N GLU A 323 -27.49 11.84 6.43
CA GLU A 323 -28.34 10.84 7.06
C GLU A 323 -28.01 10.72 8.55
N GLY A 324 -28.86 10.03 9.32
CA GLY A 324 -28.64 9.80 10.74
C GLY A 324 -28.40 11.09 11.53
N ALA A 325 -27.34 11.11 12.34
CA ALA A 325 -26.96 12.25 13.16
C ALA A 325 -26.53 13.47 12.33
N ALA A 326 -25.95 13.26 11.13
CA ALA A 326 -25.59 14.33 10.22
C ALA A 326 -26.81 15.12 9.75
N ALA A 327 -27.93 14.46 9.46
CA ALA A 327 -29.18 15.11 9.07
C ALA A 327 -29.78 15.99 10.18
N GLU A 328 -29.54 15.62 11.45
CA GLU A 328 -29.98 16.41 12.62
C GLU A 328 -29.09 17.64 12.84
N ASN A 329 -27.89 17.66 12.28
CA ASN A 329 -26.87 18.72 12.41
C ASN A 329 -26.55 19.43 11.08
N GLU A 330 -27.49 19.49 10.15
CA GLU A 330 -27.35 20.07 8.81
C GLU A 330 -26.73 21.47 8.82
N ASP A 331 -27.20 22.35 9.74
CA ASP A 331 -26.70 23.73 9.84
C ASP A 331 -25.16 23.79 10.09
N ALA A 332 -24.63 22.87 10.91
CA ALA A 332 -23.19 22.79 11.20
C ALA A 332 -22.38 22.29 10.00
N TYR A 333 -22.92 21.34 9.23
CA TYR A 333 -22.32 20.89 7.97
C TYR A 333 -22.23 22.05 6.96
N VAL A 334 -23.31 22.79 6.79
CA VAL A 334 -23.36 23.96 5.92
C VAL A 334 -22.35 25.02 6.34
N ASP A 335 -22.28 25.36 7.64
CA ASP A 335 -21.41 26.40 8.16
C ASP A 335 -19.92 26.06 8.01
N VAL A 336 -19.50 24.83 8.33
CA VAL A 336 -18.08 24.44 8.18
C VAL A 336 -17.66 24.43 6.72
N TRP A 337 -18.51 23.93 5.83
CA TRP A 337 -18.18 23.90 4.42
C TRP A 337 -18.19 25.29 3.78
N LYS A 338 -19.05 26.18 4.23
CA LYS A 338 -19.02 27.60 3.88
C LYS A 338 -17.67 28.24 4.23
N TYR A 339 -17.12 27.95 5.40
CA TYR A 339 -15.81 28.47 5.83
C TYR A 339 -14.62 27.72 5.22
N SER A 340 -14.76 26.47 4.88
CA SER A 340 -13.70 25.66 4.25
C SER A 340 -13.43 26.05 2.80
N ILE A 341 -14.33 26.81 2.16
CA ILE A 341 -14.19 27.35 0.80
C ILE A 341 -13.61 28.78 0.81
N GLN A 342 -13.19 29.32 1.97
CA GLN A 342 -12.60 30.65 2.09
C GLN A 342 -11.30 30.81 1.27
N GLY A 343 -11.46 31.23 0.07
CA GLY A 343 -10.48 31.71 -0.90
C GLY A 343 -11.15 32.64 -1.90
N TYR A 344 -12.44 32.92 -1.70
CA TYR A 344 -13.24 33.83 -2.51
C TYR A 344 -13.39 35.19 -1.83
N GLU A 345 -13.29 36.28 -2.64
CA GLU A 345 -13.22 37.67 -2.15
C GLU A 345 -14.56 38.25 -1.71
N SER A 346 -15.70 37.52 -1.81
CA SER A 346 -17.02 38.01 -1.36
C SER A 346 -17.92 36.94 -0.79
N ASP A 347 -18.66 37.29 0.27
CA ASP A 347 -19.68 36.43 0.92
C ASP A 347 -20.78 35.99 -0.05
N ASP A 348 -21.15 36.84 -1.02
CA ASP A 348 -22.22 36.60 -2.01
C ASP A 348 -21.81 35.50 -3.04
N GLU A 349 -20.51 35.42 -3.42
CA GLU A 349 -20.01 34.39 -4.31
C GLU A 349 -19.90 33.02 -3.59
N ILE A 350 -19.54 33.05 -2.31
CA ILE A 350 -19.49 31.85 -1.46
C ILE A 350 -20.89 31.25 -1.31
N GLU A 351 -21.88 32.06 -0.96
CA GLU A 351 -23.26 31.56 -0.78
C GLU A 351 -23.83 31.00 -2.08
N SER A 352 -23.60 31.63 -3.22
CA SER A 352 -24.11 31.13 -4.49
C SER A 352 -23.47 29.83 -4.93
N ASN A 353 -22.15 29.70 -4.78
CA ASN A 353 -21.42 28.53 -5.24
C ASN A 353 -21.58 27.32 -4.32
N ILE A 354 -21.63 27.49 -3.00
CA ILE A 354 -21.87 26.39 -2.05
C ILE A 354 -23.29 25.87 -2.17
N TYR A 355 -24.26 26.78 -2.18
CA TYR A 355 -25.68 26.41 -2.26
C TYR A 355 -26.02 25.70 -3.57
N TYR A 356 -25.34 26.04 -4.66
CA TYR A 356 -25.58 25.41 -5.96
C TYR A 356 -24.76 24.14 -6.19
N THR A 357 -23.62 23.97 -5.49
CA THR A 357 -22.70 22.86 -5.80
C THR A 357 -22.86 21.68 -4.84
N VAL A 358 -23.26 21.91 -3.58
CA VAL A 358 -23.26 20.86 -2.54
C VAL A 358 -24.65 20.55 -2.00
N PHE A 359 -25.52 21.57 -1.82
CA PHE A 359 -26.75 21.44 -1.03
C PHE A 359 -28.06 21.58 -1.81
N LYS A 360 -28.05 21.63 -3.14
CA LYS A 360 -29.31 21.54 -3.90
C LYS A 360 -29.88 20.13 -3.94
N CYS A 361 -29.71 19.41 -2.88
CA CYS A 361 -30.52 18.25 -2.57
C CYS A 361 -31.85 18.74 -2.05
N GLY A 362 -32.89 18.07 -2.43
CA GLY A 362 -34.21 18.30 -1.93
C GLY A 362 -34.38 18.01 -0.44
N CYS A 363 -33.49 18.49 0.41
CA CYS A 363 -33.72 18.62 1.84
C CYS A 363 -34.81 19.66 2.06
N LYS A 364 -36.00 19.17 2.38
CA LYS A 364 -37.13 19.97 2.73
C LYS A 364 -37.13 20.25 4.21
#